data_9ec0f01442ba519f61518a43ffd3a447
#
_entry.id   9ec0f01442ba519f61518a43ffd3a447
#
_cell.length_a   1.000
_cell.length_b   1.000
_cell.length_c   1.000
_cell.angle_alpha   90.00
_cell.angle_beta   90.00
_cell.angle_gamma   90.00
#
_symmetry.space_group_name_H-M   'P 1'
#
loop_
_entity.id
_entity.type
_entity.pdbx_description
1 polymer ?
#
loop_
_entity_poly.entity_id
_entity_poly.type
_entity_poly.pdbx_seq_one_letter_code
_entity_poly.pdbx_strand_id
1 'polypeptide(L)'
;MIKKGIILAGGYGTRMSPLTKAVNKQLLPIYDKPLIYYPISILMLAGIKEILIIVNKGQLYQFKKLLSDGKRFGIKINYLEQNKPRGLPDAFILGEKYIGKEKVALILGDNFFYGQSLTAKLKSCVKLSNGCKVLIHPVSKPELYGVAKIDKKGKILSIREKPKKSLSNLAITGLYF
;
A
#
# COMPACT_ATOMS: atom_id res chain seq x y z
N MET A 1 11.66 -7.94 -13.01
CA MET A 1 10.22 -7.62 -12.83
C MET A 1 9.86 -7.89 -11.37
N ILE A 2 9.09 -7.00 -10.74
CA ILE A 2 8.62 -7.16 -9.36
C ILE A 2 7.54 -8.23 -9.31
N LYS A 3 7.72 -9.26 -8.46
CA LYS A 3 6.79 -10.39 -8.30
C LYS A 3 6.16 -10.46 -6.92
N LYS A 4 6.79 -9.80 -5.92
CA LYS A 4 6.35 -9.77 -4.53
C LYS A 4 5.72 -8.42 -4.17
N GLY A 5 4.65 -8.46 -3.37
CA GLY A 5 3.98 -7.28 -2.86
C GLY A 5 3.82 -7.34 -1.35
N ILE A 6 3.83 -6.17 -0.71
CA ILE A 6 3.48 -6.02 0.71
C ILE A 6 2.24 -5.14 0.79
N ILE A 7 1.26 -5.58 1.57
CA ILE A 7 0.12 -4.75 1.97
C ILE A 7 0.28 -4.42 3.45
N LEU A 8 0.47 -3.14 3.76
CA LEU A 8 0.53 -2.67 5.13
C LEU A 8 -0.89 -2.41 5.64
N ALA A 9 -1.45 -3.39 6.34
CA ALA A 9 -2.81 -3.38 6.87
C ALA A 9 -2.83 -3.15 8.41
N GLY A 10 -1.77 -2.55 8.92
CA GLY A 10 -1.66 -2.12 10.31
C GLY A 10 -2.02 -0.64 10.44
N GLY A 11 -2.45 -0.27 11.64
CA GLY A 11 -2.87 1.10 11.96
C GLY A 11 -4.16 1.06 12.78
N TYR A 12 -4.30 1.98 13.72
CA TYR A 12 -5.43 1.95 14.65
C TYR A 12 -6.72 2.55 14.07
N GLY A 13 -6.64 3.21 12.92
CA GLY A 13 -7.82 3.80 12.26
C GLY A 13 -8.57 4.84 13.12
N THR A 14 -7.87 5.57 13.98
CA THR A 14 -8.45 6.46 15.01
C THR A 14 -9.44 7.47 14.48
N ARG A 15 -9.24 7.95 13.25
CA ARG A 15 -10.15 8.89 12.56
C ARG A 15 -11.53 8.30 12.23
N MET A 16 -11.65 6.96 12.25
CA MET A 16 -12.91 6.24 11.99
C MET A 16 -13.53 5.66 13.27
N SER A 17 -13.07 6.11 14.44
CA SER A 17 -13.68 5.74 15.72
C SER A 17 -15.16 6.19 15.75
N PRO A 18 -16.09 5.38 16.32
CA PRO A 18 -15.86 4.14 17.10
C PRO A 18 -15.77 2.84 16.28
N LEU A 19 -16.02 2.86 14.97
CA LEU A 19 -16.06 1.66 14.11
C LEU A 19 -14.78 0.81 14.22
N THR A 20 -13.64 1.48 14.29
CA THR A 20 -12.31 0.84 14.35
C THR A 20 -11.89 0.38 15.75
N LYS A 21 -12.74 0.53 16.76
CA LYS A 21 -12.48 -0.03 18.09
C LYS A 21 -12.60 -1.55 18.12
N ALA A 22 -13.55 -2.09 17.36
CA ALA A 22 -13.86 -3.53 17.34
C ALA A 22 -13.32 -4.24 16.09
N VAL A 23 -13.16 -3.53 14.97
CA VAL A 23 -12.80 -4.11 13.68
C VAL A 23 -11.64 -3.33 13.05
N ASN A 24 -10.68 -4.06 12.47
CA ASN A 24 -9.62 -3.43 11.69
C ASN A 24 -10.22 -2.62 10.52
N LYS A 25 -9.69 -1.41 10.27
CA LYS A 25 -10.15 -0.52 9.21
C LYS A 25 -10.23 -1.21 7.85
N GLN A 26 -9.27 -2.04 7.53
CA GLN A 26 -9.19 -2.73 6.23
C GLN A 26 -10.24 -3.85 6.07
N LEU A 27 -10.90 -4.23 7.15
CA LEU A 27 -11.99 -5.21 7.12
C LEU A 27 -13.38 -4.54 7.05
N LEU A 28 -13.45 -3.22 7.20
CA LEU A 28 -14.70 -2.47 7.02
C LEU A 28 -15.14 -2.53 5.54
N PRO A 29 -16.44 -2.64 5.27
CA PRO A 29 -16.94 -2.70 3.90
C PRO A 29 -16.82 -1.35 3.20
N ILE A 30 -16.42 -1.41 1.95
CA ILE A 30 -16.53 -0.32 0.98
C ILE A 30 -17.41 -0.85 -0.14
N TYR A 31 -18.64 -0.36 -0.22
CA TYR A 31 -19.69 -0.85 -1.10
C TYR A 31 -20.01 -2.32 -0.82
N ASP A 32 -19.55 -3.26 -1.63
CA ASP A 32 -19.91 -4.68 -1.61
C ASP A 32 -18.85 -5.62 -0.99
N LYS A 33 -17.69 -5.08 -0.60
CA LYS A 33 -16.58 -5.90 -0.09
C LYS A 33 -15.69 -5.17 0.90
N PRO A 34 -14.98 -5.89 1.80
CA PRO A 34 -14.00 -5.31 2.69
C PRO A 34 -12.91 -4.53 1.95
N LEU A 35 -12.46 -3.42 2.55
CA LEU A 35 -11.47 -2.51 1.96
C LEU A 35 -10.20 -3.23 1.51
N ILE A 36 -9.75 -4.27 2.21
CA ILE A 36 -8.52 -5.02 1.88
C ILE A 36 -8.53 -5.63 0.47
N TYR A 37 -9.69 -5.91 -0.12
CA TYR A 37 -9.76 -6.47 -1.47
C TYR A 37 -9.27 -5.48 -2.53
N TYR A 38 -9.40 -4.19 -2.29
CA TYR A 38 -8.97 -3.16 -3.24
C TYR A 38 -7.44 -3.14 -3.41
N PRO A 39 -6.61 -3.01 -2.35
CA PRO A 39 -5.17 -3.09 -2.51
C PRO A 39 -4.70 -4.46 -3.03
N ILE A 40 -5.35 -5.57 -2.67
CA ILE A 40 -5.08 -6.88 -3.27
C ILE A 40 -5.30 -6.83 -4.79
N SER A 41 -6.43 -6.29 -5.24
CA SER A 41 -6.74 -6.19 -6.67
C SER A 41 -5.74 -5.33 -7.43
N ILE A 42 -5.23 -4.25 -6.83
CA ILE A 42 -4.19 -3.40 -7.42
C ILE A 42 -2.90 -4.18 -7.66
N LEU A 43 -2.45 -4.96 -6.67
CA LEU A 43 -1.27 -5.82 -6.85
C LEU A 43 -1.50 -6.90 -7.92
N MET A 44 -2.70 -7.50 -7.96
CA MET A 44 -3.07 -8.48 -8.98
C MET A 44 -3.09 -7.86 -10.38
N LEU A 45 -3.64 -6.66 -10.56
CA LEU A 45 -3.62 -5.91 -11.82
C LEU A 45 -2.19 -5.57 -12.28
N ALA A 46 -1.28 -5.36 -11.33
CA ALA A 46 0.14 -5.20 -11.60
C ALA A 46 0.83 -6.52 -12.02
N GLY A 47 0.16 -7.68 -11.86
CA GLY A 47 0.72 -9.01 -12.14
C GLY A 47 1.48 -9.60 -10.96
N ILE A 48 1.37 -9.03 -9.77
CA ILE A 48 1.99 -9.52 -8.54
C ILE A 48 1.09 -10.60 -7.92
N LYS A 49 1.65 -11.80 -7.73
CA LYS A 49 0.91 -12.97 -7.22
C LYS A 49 1.36 -13.44 -5.85
N GLU A 50 2.52 -13.00 -5.37
CA GLU A 50 2.98 -13.28 -4.02
C GLU A 50 2.79 -12.04 -3.16
N ILE A 51 1.99 -12.13 -2.11
CA ILE A 51 1.59 -10.98 -1.29
C ILE A 51 1.85 -11.30 0.18
N LEU A 52 2.50 -10.37 0.88
CA LEU A 52 2.63 -10.36 2.33
C LEU A 52 1.66 -9.32 2.88
N ILE A 53 0.77 -9.73 3.77
CA ILE A 53 -0.12 -8.82 4.50
C ILE A 53 0.42 -8.65 5.92
N ILE A 54 0.75 -7.40 6.29
CA ILE A 54 1.22 -7.05 7.64
C ILE A 54 0.05 -6.44 8.39
N VAL A 55 -0.37 -7.08 9.48
CA VAL A 55 -1.51 -6.68 10.30
C VAL A 55 -1.06 -6.33 11.73
N ASN A 56 -1.91 -5.67 12.51
CA ASN A 56 -1.62 -5.46 13.92
C ASN A 56 -1.73 -6.79 14.71
N LYS A 57 -0.94 -6.91 15.77
CA LYS A 57 -1.00 -8.03 16.70
C LYS A 57 -2.44 -8.29 17.18
N GLY A 58 -2.84 -9.57 17.16
CA GLY A 58 -4.19 -10.02 17.55
C GLY A 58 -5.25 -9.91 16.46
N GLN A 59 -4.92 -9.38 15.27
CA GLN A 59 -5.88 -9.24 14.15
C GLN A 59 -5.72 -10.29 13.05
N LEU A 60 -4.68 -11.09 13.12
CA LEU A 60 -4.31 -12.08 12.09
C LEU A 60 -5.45 -13.06 11.77
N TYR A 61 -6.16 -13.54 12.80
CA TYR A 61 -7.24 -14.50 12.63
C TYR A 61 -8.34 -14.01 11.67
N GLN A 62 -8.75 -12.74 11.81
CA GLN A 62 -9.80 -12.15 10.99
C GLN A 62 -9.40 -12.11 9.50
N PHE A 63 -8.16 -11.71 9.22
CA PHE A 63 -7.64 -11.69 7.85
C PHE A 63 -7.50 -13.08 7.27
N LYS A 64 -6.99 -14.05 8.04
CA LYS A 64 -6.90 -15.46 7.59
C LYS A 64 -8.27 -16.07 7.34
N LYS A 65 -9.27 -15.79 8.18
CA LYS A 65 -10.65 -16.24 7.98
C LYS A 65 -11.24 -15.69 6.67
N LEU A 66 -10.94 -14.41 6.35
CA LEU A 66 -11.47 -13.76 5.16
C LEU A 66 -10.75 -14.17 3.88
N LEU A 67 -9.41 -14.26 3.88
CA LEU A 67 -8.60 -14.34 2.66
C LEU A 67 -7.92 -15.71 2.49
N SER A 68 -7.79 -16.49 3.58
CA SER A 68 -7.09 -17.78 3.62
C SER A 68 -5.64 -17.65 3.11
N ASP A 69 -5.17 -18.58 2.29
CA ASP A 69 -3.85 -18.58 1.65
C ASP A 69 -3.83 -17.87 0.28
N GLY A 70 -4.97 -17.33 -0.15
CA GLY A 70 -5.12 -16.61 -1.40
C GLY A 70 -5.33 -17.47 -2.64
N LYS A 71 -5.25 -18.80 -2.54
CA LYS A 71 -5.38 -19.69 -3.71
C LYS A 71 -6.67 -19.47 -4.51
N ARG A 72 -7.79 -19.22 -3.85
CA ARG A 72 -9.07 -18.95 -4.52
C ARG A 72 -9.04 -17.73 -5.44
N PHE A 73 -8.06 -16.81 -5.25
CA PHE A 73 -7.84 -15.63 -6.09
C PHE A 73 -6.70 -15.82 -7.09
N GLY A 74 -6.08 -17.01 -7.15
CA GLY A 74 -4.92 -17.27 -7.99
C GLY A 74 -3.63 -16.56 -7.51
N ILE A 75 -3.53 -16.26 -6.21
CA ILE A 75 -2.38 -15.63 -5.56
C ILE A 75 -1.95 -16.45 -4.34
N LYS A 76 -0.76 -16.14 -3.81
CA LYS A 76 -0.24 -16.69 -2.56
C LYS A 76 -0.16 -15.57 -1.53
N ILE A 77 -0.85 -15.73 -0.40
CA ILE A 77 -0.85 -14.75 0.69
C ILE A 77 -0.05 -15.29 1.86
N ASN A 78 0.91 -14.51 2.33
CA ASN A 78 1.63 -14.68 3.58
C ASN A 78 1.19 -13.59 4.55
N TYR A 79 1.36 -13.83 5.86
CA TYR A 79 0.93 -12.91 6.89
C TYR A 79 2.02 -12.69 7.92
N LEU A 80 2.14 -11.45 8.41
CA LEU A 80 2.93 -11.10 9.58
C LEU A 80 2.13 -10.17 10.51
N GLU A 81 2.42 -10.26 11.79
CA GLU A 81 1.90 -9.34 12.78
C GLU A 81 2.96 -8.31 13.17
N GLN A 82 2.57 -7.04 13.23
CA GLN A 82 3.38 -5.98 13.82
C GLN A 82 2.90 -5.68 15.24
N ASN A 83 3.82 -5.50 16.17
CA ASN A 83 3.47 -5.17 17.56
C ASN A 83 2.91 -3.74 17.68
N LYS A 84 3.50 -2.79 16.94
CA LYS A 84 3.08 -1.38 16.89
C LYS A 84 3.31 -0.84 15.47
N PRO A 85 2.40 0.00 14.95
CA PRO A 85 2.62 0.67 13.66
C PRO A 85 3.69 1.76 13.82
N ARG A 86 4.86 1.56 13.20
CA ARG A 86 6.01 2.47 13.23
C ARG A 86 6.25 3.17 11.89
N GLY A 87 5.29 3.08 10.99
CA GLY A 87 5.35 3.71 9.67
C GLY A 87 5.78 2.75 8.56
N LEU A 88 5.89 3.30 7.35
CA LEU A 88 6.20 2.56 6.13
C LEU A 88 7.53 1.77 6.16
N PRO A 89 8.64 2.34 6.67
CA PRO A 89 9.92 1.62 6.70
C PRO A 89 9.87 0.32 7.50
N ASP A 90 9.06 0.26 8.55
CA ASP A 90 8.91 -0.92 9.39
C ASP A 90 8.39 -2.14 8.61
N ALA A 91 7.58 -1.90 7.57
CA ALA A 91 7.08 -2.97 6.71
C ALA A 91 8.20 -3.73 5.98
N PHE A 92 9.28 -3.03 5.60
CA PHE A 92 10.45 -3.64 4.96
C PHE A 92 11.30 -4.40 5.97
N ILE A 93 11.45 -3.87 7.19
CA ILE A 93 12.19 -4.54 8.27
C ILE A 93 11.47 -5.85 8.66
N LEU A 94 10.16 -5.78 8.91
CA LEU A 94 9.36 -6.96 9.25
C LEU A 94 9.31 -7.96 8.10
N GLY A 95 9.23 -7.46 6.87
CA GLY A 95 9.16 -8.26 5.65
C GLY A 95 10.53 -8.76 5.13
N GLU A 96 11.65 -8.49 5.80
CA GLU A 96 13.00 -8.76 5.30
C GLU A 96 13.17 -10.20 4.82
N LYS A 97 12.81 -11.18 5.63
CA LYS A 97 12.88 -12.61 5.25
C LYS A 97 12.01 -12.97 4.06
N TYR A 98 10.84 -12.33 3.94
CA TYR A 98 9.93 -12.53 2.81
C TYR A 98 10.47 -11.89 1.54
N ILE A 99 11.02 -10.68 1.64
CA ILE A 99 11.58 -9.93 0.52
C ILE A 99 12.82 -10.64 -0.01
N GLY A 100 13.74 -11.00 0.89
CA GLY A 100 15.05 -11.53 0.53
C GLY A 100 15.85 -10.53 -0.29
N LYS A 101 16.36 -10.96 -1.44
CA LYS A 101 17.09 -10.12 -2.41
C LYS A 101 16.22 -9.63 -3.57
N GLU A 102 14.92 -9.82 -3.49
CA GLU A 102 14.01 -9.51 -4.59
C GLU A 102 13.46 -8.09 -4.49
N LYS A 103 13.03 -7.57 -5.63
CA LYS A 103 12.30 -6.31 -5.72
C LYS A 103 10.87 -6.52 -5.21
N VAL A 104 10.35 -5.52 -4.52
CA VAL A 104 9.04 -5.59 -3.89
C VAL A 104 8.22 -4.33 -4.18
N ALA A 105 6.92 -4.49 -4.35
CA ALA A 105 5.97 -3.37 -4.30
C ALA A 105 5.35 -3.30 -2.91
N LEU A 106 5.05 -2.08 -2.44
CA LEU A 106 4.32 -1.86 -1.20
C LEU A 106 3.08 -1.01 -1.47
N ILE A 107 1.96 -1.43 -0.91
CA ILE A 107 0.70 -0.68 -0.94
C ILE A 107 0.13 -0.55 0.48
N LEU A 108 -0.41 0.63 0.80
CA LEU A 108 -1.17 0.82 2.03
C LEU A 108 -2.53 0.12 1.91
N GLY A 109 -2.90 -0.62 2.97
CA GLY A 109 -4.11 -1.45 3.00
C GLY A 109 -5.43 -0.68 2.98
N ASP A 110 -5.38 0.64 3.11
CA ASP A 110 -6.53 1.53 3.08
C ASP A 110 -6.58 2.43 1.84
N ASN A 111 -5.73 2.17 0.85
CA ASN A 111 -5.73 2.94 -0.39
C ASN A 111 -6.60 2.29 -1.46
N PHE A 112 -7.38 3.12 -2.10
CA PHE A 112 -8.20 2.79 -3.26
C PHE A 112 -7.67 3.55 -4.49
N PHE A 113 -7.38 2.81 -5.56
CA PHE A 113 -6.91 3.39 -6.83
C PHE A 113 -7.91 3.12 -7.94
N TYR A 114 -8.26 4.17 -8.65
CA TYR A 114 -9.12 4.12 -9.81
C TYR A 114 -8.64 5.13 -10.86
N GLY A 115 -8.81 4.80 -12.13
CA GLY A 115 -8.49 5.73 -13.21
C GLY A 115 -8.22 5.04 -14.53
N GLN A 116 -8.23 5.85 -15.59
CA GLN A 116 -7.94 5.37 -16.95
C GLN A 116 -6.51 4.86 -17.06
N SER A 117 -6.34 3.77 -17.81
CA SER A 117 -5.05 3.15 -18.10
C SER A 117 -4.28 2.68 -16.84
N LEU A 118 -4.95 2.55 -15.69
CA LEU A 118 -4.32 2.17 -14.42
C LEU A 118 -3.53 0.86 -14.56
N THR A 119 -4.13 -0.18 -15.15
CA THR A 119 -3.48 -1.48 -15.36
C THR A 119 -2.19 -1.37 -16.19
N ALA A 120 -2.19 -0.57 -17.25
CA ALA A 120 -1.00 -0.36 -18.08
C ALA A 120 0.11 0.35 -17.29
N LYS A 121 -0.24 1.37 -16.51
CA LYS A 121 0.68 2.09 -15.61
C LYS A 121 1.29 1.15 -14.57
N LEU A 122 0.48 0.32 -13.91
CA LEU A 122 0.95 -0.66 -12.92
C LEU A 122 1.91 -1.68 -13.55
N LYS A 123 1.55 -2.25 -14.71
CA LYS A 123 2.42 -3.17 -15.47
C LYS A 123 3.74 -2.53 -15.91
N SER A 124 3.76 -1.22 -16.17
CA SER A 124 4.99 -0.48 -16.43
C SER A 124 5.85 -0.33 -15.17
N CYS A 125 5.22 -0.07 -14.00
CA CYS A 125 5.94 0.10 -12.75
C CYS A 125 6.67 -1.17 -12.31
N VAL A 126 6.06 -2.35 -12.45
CA VAL A 126 6.71 -3.63 -12.04
C VAL A 126 7.92 -4.01 -12.91
N LYS A 127 8.11 -3.38 -14.06
CA LYS A 127 9.30 -3.57 -14.93
C LYS A 127 10.51 -2.76 -14.48
N LEU A 128 10.39 -1.97 -13.41
CA LEU A 128 11.48 -1.14 -12.91
C LEU A 128 12.75 -1.96 -12.64
N SER A 129 13.86 -1.54 -13.23
CA SER A 129 15.17 -2.20 -13.06
C SER A 129 15.88 -1.71 -11.79
N ASN A 130 15.94 -0.42 -11.57
CA ASN A 130 16.61 0.23 -10.44
C ASN A 130 15.81 1.41 -9.91
N GLY A 131 16.05 1.78 -8.64
CA GLY A 131 15.41 2.91 -7.99
C GLY A 131 14.03 2.57 -7.43
N CYS A 132 13.20 3.59 -7.28
CA CYS A 132 11.83 3.49 -6.79
C CYS A 132 10.88 4.32 -7.66
N LYS A 133 9.69 3.80 -7.91
CA LYS A 133 8.58 4.55 -8.51
C LYS A 133 7.44 4.67 -7.50
N VAL A 134 6.89 5.87 -7.41
CA VAL A 134 5.69 6.14 -6.61
C VAL A 134 4.63 6.76 -7.51
N LEU A 135 3.36 6.48 -7.21
CA LEU A 135 2.27 7.19 -7.83
C LEU A 135 2.04 8.49 -7.05
N ILE A 136 1.86 9.57 -7.78
CA ILE A 136 1.55 10.89 -7.23
C ILE A 136 0.22 11.38 -7.80
N HIS A 137 -0.49 12.19 -7.01
CA HIS A 137 -1.78 12.75 -7.40
C HIS A 137 -1.88 14.21 -6.95
N PRO A 138 -2.40 15.12 -7.79
CA PRO A 138 -2.63 16.50 -7.37
C PRO A 138 -3.75 16.56 -6.35
N VAL A 139 -3.52 17.32 -5.26
CA VAL A 139 -4.48 17.50 -4.17
C VAL A 139 -4.69 18.97 -3.88
N SER A 140 -5.86 19.32 -3.33
CA SER A 140 -6.23 20.69 -2.94
C SER A 140 -5.58 21.12 -1.62
N LYS A 141 -5.25 20.16 -0.73
CA LYS A 141 -4.69 20.43 0.61
C LYS A 141 -3.39 19.65 0.80
N PRO A 142 -2.29 20.09 0.17
CA PRO A 142 -1.01 19.37 0.21
C PRO A 142 -0.39 19.27 1.61
N GLU A 143 -0.73 20.20 2.52
CA GLU A 143 -0.29 20.19 3.91
C GLU A 143 -0.74 18.98 4.73
N LEU A 144 -1.67 18.20 4.20
CA LEU A 144 -2.15 16.96 4.86
C LEU A 144 -1.37 15.71 4.45
N TYR A 145 -0.47 15.81 3.46
CA TYR A 145 0.18 14.67 2.81
C TYR A 145 1.70 14.84 2.72
N GLY A 146 2.39 13.74 2.46
CA GLY A 146 3.72 13.79 1.89
C GLY A 146 3.63 14.30 0.45
N VAL A 147 4.33 15.36 0.11
CA VAL A 147 4.31 15.95 -1.23
C VAL A 147 5.65 15.86 -1.91
N ALA A 148 5.62 15.57 -3.22
CA ALA A 148 6.80 15.48 -4.06
C ALA A 148 6.94 16.72 -4.94
N LYS A 149 8.17 17.26 -5.05
CA LYS A 149 8.56 18.16 -6.12
C LYS A 149 9.23 17.33 -7.22
N ILE A 150 8.80 17.48 -8.46
CA ILE A 150 9.33 16.75 -9.61
C ILE A 150 9.92 17.69 -10.64
N ASP A 151 10.82 17.20 -11.46
CA ASP A 151 11.31 17.89 -12.65
C ASP A 151 10.37 17.66 -13.87
N LYS A 152 10.70 18.26 -15.01
CA LYS A 152 9.94 18.12 -16.27
C LYS A 152 9.91 16.68 -16.81
N LYS A 153 10.82 15.81 -16.37
CA LYS A 153 10.90 14.39 -16.74
C LYS A 153 10.19 13.48 -15.74
N GLY A 154 9.55 14.05 -14.70
CA GLY A 154 8.86 13.29 -13.65
C GLY A 154 9.79 12.71 -12.58
N LYS A 155 11.09 13.08 -12.56
CA LYS A 155 12.01 12.66 -11.51
C LYS A 155 11.74 13.45 -10.23
N ILE A 156 11.66 12.76 -9.10
CA ILE A 156 11.48 13.38 -7.79
C ILE A 156 12.77 14.11 -7.40
N LEU A 157 12.65 15.41 -7.14
CA LEU A 157 13.71 16.29 -6.67
C LEU A 157 13.74 16.38 -5.14
N SER A 158 12.57 16.39 -4.51
CA SER A 158 12.45 16.40 -3.06
C SER A 158 11.09 15.88 -2.62
N ILE A 159 11.03 15.38 -1.38
CA ILE A 159 9.81 14.96 -0.69
C ILE A 159 9.76 15.71 0.63
N ARG A 160 8.57 16.23 0.98
CA ARG A 160 8.31 16.87 2.27
C ARG A 160 7.03 16.31 2.88
N GLU A 161 7.13 15.84 4.10
CA GLU A 161 5.97 15.35 4.86
C GLU A 161 5.22 16.54 5.46
N LYS A 162 3.92 16.64 5.14
CA LYS A 162 2.97 17.63 5.69
C LYS A 162 3.56 19.06 5.82
N PRO A 163 4.03 19.65 4.72
CA PRO A 163 4.73 20.92 4.77
C PRO A 163 3.76 22.06 5.09
N LYS A 164 4.11 22.95 6.04
CA LYS A 164 3.31 24.15 6.35
C LYS A 164 3.15 25.08 5.13
N LYS A 165 4.18 25.17 4.30
CA LYS A 165 4.15 25.83 2.99
C LYS A 165 4.62 24.83 1.94
N SER A 166 3.74 24.47 1.02
CA SER A 166 4.05 23.52 -0.03
C SER A 166 4.44 24.22 -1.32
N LEU A 167 5.52 23.75 -1.94
CA LEU A 167 5.96 24.16 -3.28
C LEU A 167 5.37 23.30 -4.39
N SER A 168 4.53 22.33 -4.04
CA SER A 168 3.90 21.37 -4.95
C SER A 168 2.58 20.91 -4.34
N ASN A 169 1.62 20.60 -5.20
CA ASN A 169 0.36 19.95 -4.81
C ASN A 169 0.33 18.46 -5.14
N LEU A 170 1.47 17.87 -5.50
CA LEU A 170 1.58 16.47 -5.88
C LEU A 170 1.78 15.60 -4.65
N ALA A 171 0.69 15.09 -4.11
CA ALA A 171 0.73 14.16 -2.98
C ALA A 171 1.26 12.79 -3.40
N ILE A 172 2.13 12.22 -2.56
CA ILE A 172 2.56 10.83 -2.68
C ILE A 172 1.41 9.96 -2.23
N THR A 173 1.00 9.05 -3.11
CA THR A 173 -0.01 8.03 -2.77
C THR A 173 0.65 6.86 -2.03
N GLY A 174 -0.14 5.98 -1.45
CA GLY A 174 0.37 4.84 -0.71
C GLY A 174 0.72 3.64 -1.58
N LEU A 175 1.29 3.82 -2.77
CA LEU A 175 1.71 2.74 -3.66
C LEU A 175 3.12 3.00 -4.19
N TYR A 176 4.01 2.06 -3.90
CA TYR A 176 5.47 2.14 -4.13
C TYR A 176 5.95 0.89 -4.89
N PHE A 177 6.86 1.09 -5.84
CA PHE A 177 7.52 0.04 -6.60
C PHE A 177 9.03 0.18 -6.54
#